data_464184406967ce825b37274ed9d08f50
#
_entry.id   464184406967ce825b37274ed9d08f50
#
_cell.length_a   1.000
_cell.length_b   1.000
_cell.length_c   1.000
_cell.angle_alpha   90.00
_cell.angle_beta   90.00
_cell.angle_gamma   90.00
#
_symmetry.space_group_name_H-M   'P 1'
#
loop_
_entity.id
_entity.type
_entity.pdbx_description
1 polymer ?
#
loop_
_entity_poly.entity_id
_entity_poly.type
_entity_poly.pdbx_seq_one_letter_code
_entity_poly.pdbx_strand_id
1 'polypeptide(L)'
;MAHTHTNAKLTRETKIIAITILAEARGEGEKGMYAVAAVIAQRAFERKRTPTEVCLKPYQFSCWNGKSLKSLEHLLKVPQADYALALAK
;
A
#
# COMPACT_ATOMS: atom_id res chain seq x y z
N MET A 1 -18.99 -15.10 12.63
CA MET A 1 -18.57 -14.56 12.53
C MET A 1 -17.60 -14.23 12.03
N ALA A 2 -17.58 -14.26 11.50
CA ALA A 2 -16.80 -14.03 11.13
C ALA A 2 -16.20 -13.22 10.99
N HIS A 3 -16.32 -12.95 11.02
CA HIS A 3 -15.93 -12.22 11.06
C HIS A 3 -15.08 -11.61 11.32
N THR A 4 -15.22 -11.47 11.33
CA THR A 4 -14.57 -10.93 11.75
C THR A 4 -13.37 -11.05 11.70
N HIS A 5 -12.96 -11.33 11.66
CA HIS A 5 -11.79 -11.64 11.71
C HIS A 5 -10.90 -11.17 10.87
N THR A 6 -11.08 -11.13 10.13
CA THR A 6 -10.36 -10.77 9.09
C THR A 6 -9.79 -9.50 9.18
N ASN A 7 -10.49 -8.68 9.50
CA ASN A 7 -10.15 -7.37 9.57
C ASN A 7 -9.07 -7.18 10.45
N ALA A 8 -9.03 -7.87 11.39
CA ALA A 8 -7.97 -7.72 12.32
C ALA A 8 -6.66 -8.09 11.70
N LYS A 9 -6.70 -8.61 10.52
CA LYS A 9 -5.48 -9.11 9.93
C LYS A 9 -4.84 -8.16 8.96
N LEU A 10 -4.59 -6.96 9.39
CA LEU A 10 -3.79 -6.05 8.60
C LEU A 10 -2.34 -6.44 8.80
N THR A 11 -1.83 -7.23 7.88
CA THR A 11 -0.44 -7.66 7.95
C THR A 11 0.49 -6.49 7.65
N ARG A 12 1.75 -6.65 7.99
CA ARG A 12 2.77 -5.67 7.67
C ARG A 12 2.79 -5.42 6.16
N GLU A 13 2.69 -6.47 5.37
CA GLU A 13 2.72 -6.38 3.92
C GLU A 13 1.55 -5.56 3.38
N THR A 14 0.35 -5.84 3.87
CA THR A 14 -0.83 -5.09 3.44
C THR A 14 -0.70 -3.62 3.79
N LYS A 15 -0.21 -3.31 4.98
CA LYS A 15 -0.01 -1.92 5.39
C LYS A 15 0.98 -1.20 4.49
N ILE A 16 2.09 -1.83 4.17
CA ILE A 16 3.11 -1.22 3.33
C ILE A 16 2.55 -0.90 1.94
N ILE A 17 1.83 -1.83 1.35
CA ILE A 17 1.25 -1.61 0.03
C ILE A 17 0.21 -0.49 0.09
N ALA A 18 -0.68 -0.52 1.08
CA ALA A 18 -1.72 0.50 1.22
C ALA A 18 -1.12 1.88 1.45
N ILE A 19 -0.12 1.97 2.30
CA ILE A 19 0.54 3.26 2.56
C ILE A 19 1.20 3.79 1.29
N THR A 20 1.82 2.93 0.51
CA THR A 20 2.43 3.35 -0.75
C THR A 20 1.37 3.93 -1.68
N ILE A 21 0.25 3.23 -1.82
CA ILE A 21 -0.85 3.70 -2.67
C ILE A 21 -1.36 5.06 -2.19
N LEU A 22 -1.55 5.20 -0.88
CA LEU A 22 -2.07 6.46 -0.32
C LEU A 22 -1.07 7.59 -0.48
N ALA A 23 0.20 7.35 -0.20
CA ALA A 23 1.21 8.37 -0.31
C ALA A 23 1.35 8.87 -1.75
N GLU A 24 1.20 7.97 -2.71
CA GLU A 24 1.38 8.33 -4.10
C GLU A 24 0.14 8.95 -4.74
N ALA A 25 -1.05 8.56 -4.31
CA ALA A 25 -2.22 8.89 -5.11
C ALA A 25 -3.51 9.19 -4.35
N ARG A 26 -3.49 9.33 -3.01
CA ARG A 26 -4.77 9.54 -2.31
C ARG A 26 -5.51 10.80 -2.77
N GLY A 27 -4.77 11.81 -3.19
CA GLY A 27 -5.39 13.04 -3.68
C GLY A 27 -5.94 12.96 -5.09
N GLU A 28 -5.67 11.86 -5.78
CA GLU A 28 -6.13 11.68 -7.16
C GLU A 28 -7.36 10.80 -7.27
N GLY A 29 -7.92 10.38 -6.14
CA GLY A 29 -9.11 9.56 -6.13
C GLY A 29 -8.85 8.11 -6.45
N GLU A 30 -9.95 7.36 -6.60
CA GLU A 30 -9.85 5.90 -6.77
C GLU A 30 -9.11 5.48 -8.02
N LYS A 31 -9.27 6.23 -9.11
CA LYS A 31 -8.56 5.88 -10.35
C LYS A 31 -7.06 5.98 -10.17
N GLY A 32 -6.58 7.04 -9.52
CA GLY A 32 -5.15 7.21 -9.30
C GLY A 32 -4.60 6.14 -8.38
N MET A 33 -5.35 5.82 -7.33
CA MET A 33 -4.92 4.78 -6.39
C MET A 33 -4.90 3.41 -7.06
N TYR A 34 -5.90 3.11 -7.88
CA TYR A 34 -5.92 1.85 -8.62
C TYR A 34 -4.72 1.77 -9.57
N ALA A 35 -4.39 2.87 -10.22
CA ALA A 35 -3.25 2.90 -11.14
C ALA A 35 -1.94 2.57 -10.41
N VAL A 36 -1.74 3.11 -9.21
CA VAL A 36 -0.54 2.82 -8.42
C VAL A 36 -0.52 1.35 -8.04
N ALA A 37 -1.66 0.81 -7.60
CA ALA A 37 -1.75 -0.61 -7.25
C ALA A 37 -1.40 -1.49 -8.45
N ALA A 38 -1.88 -1.11 -9.64
CA ALA A 38 -1.59 -1.86 -10.85
C ALA A 38 -0.10 -1.84 -11.20
N VAL A 39 0.55 -0.69 -11.00
CA VAL A 39 1.99 -0.58 -11.24
C VAL A 39 2.76 -1.47 -10.28
N ILE A 40 2.38 -1.48 -9.00
CA ILE A 40 3.05 -2.33 -8.02
C ILE A 40 2.91 -3.80 -8.43
N ALA A 41 1.70 -4.23 -8.79
CA ALA A 41 1.46 -5.61 -9.19
C ALA A 41 2.25 -5.97 -10.45
N GLN A 42 2.28 -5.09 -11.43
CA GLN A 42 3.00 -5.32 -12.67
C GLN A 42 4.50 -5.48 -12.41
N ARG A 43 5.07 -4.60 -11.61
CA ARG A 43 6.50 -4.68 -11.28
C ARG A 43 6.84 -5.92 -10.48
N ALA A 44 5.95 -6.30 -9.56
CA ALA A 44 6.16 -7.52 -8.79
C ALA A 44 6.22 -8.72 -9.70
N PHE A 45 5.29 -8.80 -10.64
CA PHE A 45 5.25 -9.89 -11.60
C PHE A 45 6.49 -9.91 -12.49
N GLU A 46 6.83 -8.76 -13.07
CA GLU A 46 7.96 -8.68 -14.01
C GLU A 46 9.30 -8.96 -13.35
N ARG A 47 9.46 -8.53 -12.11
CA ARG A 47 10.74 -8.65 -11.42
C ARG A 47 10.83 -9.89 -10.54
N LYS A 48 9.75 -10.67 -10.47
CA LYS A 48 9.65 -11.84 -9.61
C LYS A 48 9.95 -11.47 -8.15
N ARG A 49 9.35 -10.37 -7.71
CA ARG A 49 9.46 -9.87 -6.33
C ARG A 49 8.08 -9.80 -5.74
N THR A 50 8.01 -9.74 -4.41
CA THR A 50 6.73 -9.51 -3.76
C THR A 50 6.34 -8.06 -3.93
N PRO A 51 5.04 -7.73 -3.85
CA PRO A 51 4.62 -6.33 -3.88
C PRO A 51 5.30 -5.50 -2.79
N THR A 52 5.50 -6.08 -1.60
CA THR A 52 6.19 -5.38 -0.52
C THR A 52 7.62 -5.02 -0.92
N GLU A 53 8.33 -5.96 -1.53
CA GLU A 53 9.69 -5.69 -2.00
C GLU A 53 9.73 -4.57 -3.04
N VAL A 54 8.73 -4.54 -3.92
CA VAL A 54 8.63 -3.47 -4.91
C VAL A 54 8.44 -2.12 -4.22
N CYS A 55 7.55 -2.07 -3.23
CA CYS A 55 7.27 -0.82 -2.53
C CYS A 55 8.49 -0.30 -1.77
N LEU A 56 9.25 -1.18 -1.17
CA LEU A 56 10.37 -0.78 -0.32
C LEU A 56 11.70 -0.65 -1.04
N LYS A 57 11.75 -0.96 -2.33
CA LYS A 57 12.99 -0.83 -3.07
C LYS A 57 13.48 0.62 -2.99
N PRO A 58 14.77 0.85 -2.65
CA PRO A 58 15.28 2.22 -2.52
C PRO A 58 14.95 3.07 -3.75
N TYR A 59 14.47 4.28 -3.49
CA TYR A 59 14.15 5.29 -4.50
C TYR A 59 13.00 4.91 -5.46
N GLN A 60 12.32 3.78 -5.20
CA GLN A 60 11.20 3.40 -6.05
C GLN A 60 9.95 4.25 -5.72
N PHE A 61 9.68 4.42 -4.43
CA PHE A 61 8.58 5.27 -3.96
C PHE A 61 9.15 6.16 -2.87
N SER A 62 9.15 7.47 -3.11
CA SER A 62 9.85 8.41 -2.24
C SER A 62 9.31 8.46 -0.81
N CYS A 63 8.07 8.07 -0.60
CA CYS A 63 7.51 8.12 0.76
C CYS A 63 8.29 7.23 1.74
N TRP A 64 9.00 6.23 1.24
CA TRP A 64 9.76 5.34 2.11
C TRP A 64 11.21 5.77 2.34
N ASN A 65 11.67 6.79 1.64
CA ASN A 65 13.06 7.22 1.78
C ASN A 65 13.33 7.71 3.21
N GLY A 66 14.17 6.95 3.94
CA GLY A 66 14.50 7.30 5.31
C GLY A 66 13.36 7.16 6.30
N LYS A 67 12.29 6.41 5.95
CA LYS A 67 11.12 6.27 6.80
C LYS A 67 10.88 4.82 7.18
N SER A 68 10.25 4.63 8.35
CA SER A 68 9.84 3.31 8.79
C SER A 68 8.33 3.18 8.65
N LEU A 69 7.84 1.95 8.71
CA LEU A 69 6.40 1.71 8.68
C LEU A 69 5.70 2.51 9.77
N LYS A 70 6.24 2.48 10.98
CA LYS A 70 5.62 3.16 12.09
C LYS A 70 5.45 4.65 11.83
N SER A 71 6.42 5.27 11.19
CA SER A 71 6.37 6.71 10.95
C SER A 71 5.32 7.09 9.92
N LEU A 72 4.85 6.14 9.11
CA LEU A 72 3.86 6.40 8.07
C LEU A 72 2.49 5.79 8.36
N GLU A 73 2.33 5.13 9.50
CA GLU A 73 1.05 4.48 9.80
C GLU A 73 -0.11 5.47 9.92
N HIS A 74 0.17 6.73 10.18
CA HIS A 74 -0.90 7.73 10.25
C HIS A 74 -1.66 7.84 8.93
N LEU A 75 -1.05 7.47 7.81
CA LEU A 75 -1.75 7.51 6.53
C LEU A 75 -2.91 6.52 6.47
N LEU A 76 -2.91 5.50 7.31
CA LEU A 76 -4.01 4.55 7.32
C LEU A 76 -5.27 5.09 7.98
N LYS A 77 -5.22 6.34 8.48
CA LYS A 77 -6.38 6.97 9.11
C LYS A 77 -7.08 7.98 8.20
N VAL A 78 -6.58 8.19 6.99
CA VAL A 78 -7.27 9.11 6.06
C VAL A 78 -8.50 8.44 5.48
N PRO A 79 -9.48 9.22 4.98
CA PRO A 79 -10.72 8.64 4.44
C PRO A 79 -10.51 7.63 3.33
N GLN A 80 -9.47 7.80 2.52
CA GLN A 80 -9.21 6.92 1.39
C GLN A 80 -8.57 5.58 1.79
N ALA A 81 -8.25 5.41 3.08
CA ALA A 81 -7.50 4.23 3.51
C ALA A 81 -8.25 2.91 3.25
N ASP A 82 -9.57 2.90 3.41
CA ASP A 82 -10.32 1.67 3.21
C ASP A 82 -10.16 1.16 1.78
N TYR A 83 -10.22 2.05 0.81
CA TYR A 83 -10.06 1.67 -0.58
C TYR A 83 -8.63 1.17 -0.84
N ALA A 84 -7.64 1.88 -0.32
CA ALA A 84 -6.25 1.47 -0.49
C ALA A 84 -5.97 0.10 0.13
N LEU A 85 -6.54 -0.15 1.31
CA LEU A 85 -6.37 -1.44 1.97
C LEU A 85 -7.05 -2.56 1.18
N ALA A 86 -8.20 -2.28 0.57
CA ALA A 86 -8.87 -3.26 -0.27
C ALA A 86 -8.01 -3.60 -1.50
N LEU A 87 -7.38 -2.59 -2.10
CA LEU A 87 -6.50 -2.82 -3.23
C LEU A 87 -5.24 -3.61 -2.84
N ALA A 88 -4.76 -3.40 -1.62
CA ALA A 88 -3.53 -4.02 -1.14
C ALA A 88 -3.69 -5.50 -0.82
N LYS A 89 -4.90 -5.95 -0.64
CA LYS A 89 -5.15 -7.36 -0.38
C LYS A 89 -5.25 -8.14 -1.67
#